data_93f361167f7668970eeec7d0673437b9
#
_entry.id   93f361167f7668970eeec7d0673437b9
#
_cell.length_a   1.000
_cell.length_b   1.000
_cell.length_c   1.000
_cell.angle_alpha   90.00
_cell.angle_beta   90.00
_cell.angle_gamma   90.00
#
_symmetry.space_group_name_H-M   'P 1'
#
loop_
_entity.id
_entity.type
_entity.pdbx_description
1 polymer ?
#
loop_
_entity_poly.entity_id
_entity_poly.type
_entity_poly.pdbx_seq_one_letter_code
_entity_poly.pdbx_strand_id
1 'polypeptide(L)'
;MGGEVLEPQRLNRALSFDDWVPDEVQHLVMGYVDDPQDREAASRVCRRWHRIDALTRKHVTVAFCYAAHPARLRERFPRLESLSLKGKPRAAMYGLIPDDWGAYAAPWIDELAAPLECLKALHLRRMTVTDANIAALVRARGNMLQELKLDKCIGFSTDALRLVARSCRSLRTLFLEECPITDKGGEWLHELAVNNSVLVTLNFYMTELKVAPADLELLAKNCKSLISLKMSECDLSDLISFFQTANALQDFAGGAFYEVGELNKYEKVKFPPRLCFLGLTYMGTNEMPVIFPFSMKLKKLDLQYTFLTTEDHCQIIAKCPNLLILEVRNVIGDRGLEVVGDTCKKLRRLRIERGDDDPGLQEEQGGVSQLGLTAVAVGCRELEYIAAYVSDITNGALESIGTFCKNLYDFRLVLLDRERQVTDLPLDNGVRALLRSCTKLRRFALYLRQGGLSDDGLSYIGQYSGNIQYMLLGNVGESDHGLIRFAVGCINLQKLELRSCCFSERALSLAVLQMPSLRYIWVQGYRASQTGLDLLLMARPFWNIEFTPPSPESLYHMTEDGEPCVDSHAQVLAYYSLAGRRSDCPQWVIPLHPA
;
A
#
# COMPACT_ATOMS: atom_id res chain seq x y z
N MET A 1 0.29 10.30 -83.66
CA MET A 1 0.93 9.23 -82.87
C MET A 1 0.73 9.59 -81.39
N GLY A 2 -0.29 8.98 -80.82
CA GLY A 2 -0.64 9.21 -79.39
C GLY A 2 0.21 8.34 -78.50
N GLY A 3 0.75 8.92 -77.51
CA GLY A 3 1.40 8.25 -76.40
C GLY A 3 0.49 8.27 -75.20
N GLU A 4 -0.15 7.12 -74.87
CA GLU A 4 -0.88 6.88 -73.66
C GLU A 4 0.09 6.86 -72.47
N VAL A 5 -0.11 7.75 -71.51
CA VAL A 5 0.55 7.74 -70.22
C VAL A 5 -0.26 6.78 -69.32
N LEU A 6 0.31 5.62 -69.04
CA LEU A 6 -0.22 4.67 -68.07
C LEU A 6 -0.09 5.26 -66.65
N GLU A 7 -1.22 5.45 -65.99
CA GLU A 7 -1.29 5.75 -64.56
C GLU A 7 -0.66 4.60 -63.72
N PRO A 8 0.11 4.89 -62.66
CA PRO A 8 0.63 3.84 -61.78
C PRO A 8 -0.49 3.26 -60.96
N GLN A 9 -0.65 1.95 -61.09
CA GLN A 9 -1.56 1.10 -60.32
C GLN A 9 -1.37 1.37 -58.82
N ARG A 10 -2.49 1.67 -58.13
CA ARG A 10 -2.54 1.72 -56.66
C ARG A 10 -2.05 0.40 -56.11
N LEU A 11 -0.90 0.42 -55.46
CA LEU A 11 -0.39 -0.69 -54.67
C LEU A 11 -1.46 -1.09 -53.66
N ASN A 12 -1.93 -2.34 -53.73
CA ASN A 12 -2.76 -3.01 -52.76
C ASN A 12 -2.19 -2.74 -51.36
N ARG A 13 -2.86 -1.95 -50.53
CA ARG A 13 -2.62 -1.93 -49.11
C ARG A 13 -2.82 -3.38 -48.64
N ALA A 14 -1.75 -4.05 -48.22
CA ALA A 14 -1.84 -5.28 -47.49
C ALA A 14 -2.75 -5.00 -46.29
N LEU A 15 -3.90 -5.67 -46.24
CA LEU A 15 -4.83 -5.59 -45.13
C LEU A 15 -4.04 -5.94 -43.88
N SER A 16 -3.99 -5.04 -42.90
CA SER A 16 -3.34 -5.32 -41.63
C SER A 16 -4.12 -6.44 -40.93
N PHE A 17 -3.46 -7.23 -40.09
CA PHE A 17 -4.12 -8.28 -39.28
C PHE A 17 -5.36 -7.71 -38.55
N ASP A 18 -5.33 -6.43 -38.18
CA ASP A 18 -6.43 -5.70 -37.53
C ASP A 18 -7.68 -5.55 -38.41
N ASP A 19 -7.54 -5.51 -39.74
CA ASP A 19 -8.69 -5.39 -40.65
C ASP A 19 -9.43 -6.72 -40.85
N TRP A 20 -8.80 -7.83 -40.48
CA TRP A 20 -9.32 -9.21 -40.66
C TRP A 20 -10.12 -9.73 -39.46
N VAL A 21 -9.87 -9.23 -38.25
CA VAL A 21 -10.53 -9.73 -37.03
C VAL A 21 -11.75 -8.88 -36.70
N PRO A 22 -12.98 -9.44 -36.65
CA PRO A 22 -14.18 -8.70 -36.25
C PRO A 22 -14.06 -8.09 -34.86
N ASP A 23 -14.75 -6.95 -34.63
CA ASP A 23 -14.73 -6.26 -33.33
C ASP A 23 -15.19 -7.18 -32.19
N GLU A 24 -16.16 -8.04 -32.41
CA GLU A 24 -16.68 -8.99 -31.45
C GLU A 24 -15.61 -9.98 -30.96
N VAL A 25 -14.78 -10.47 -31.86
CA VAL A 25 -13.66 -11.37 -31.52
C VAL A 25 -12.60 -10.62 -30.72
N GLN A 26 -12.28 -9.38 -31.13
CA GLN A 26 -11.33 -8.56 -30.38
C GLN A 26 -11.87 -8.18 -28.99
N HIS A 27 -13.18 -7.91 -28.85
CA HIS A 27 -13.82 -7.68 -27.56
C HIS A 27 -13.70 -8.91 -26.64
N LEU A 28 -13.89 -10.12 -27.17
CA LEU A 28 -13.70 -11.34 -26.40
C LEU A 28 -12.26 -11.50 -25.96
N VAL A 29 -11.28 -11.37 -26.86
CA VAL A 29 -9.85 -11.49 -26.55
C VAL A 29 -9.43 -10.46 -25.50
N MET A 30 -9.80 -9.19 -25.69
CA MET A 30 -9.49 -8.15 -24.72
C MET A 30 -10.16 -8.38 -23.36
N GLY A 31 -11.28 -9.07 -23.31
CA GLY A 31 -11.94 -9.45 -22.05
C GLY A 31 -11.12 -10.41 -21.18
N TYR A 32 -10.19 -11.17 -21.76
CA TYR A 32 -9.28 -12.09 -21.07
C TYR A 32 -7.91 -11.50 -20.74
N VAL A 33 -7.61 -10.29 -21.18
CA VAL A 33 -6.36 -9.59 -20.82
C VAL A 33 -6.56 -8.93 -19.47
N ASP A 34 -6.20 -9.60 -18.39
CA ASP A 34 -6.41 -9.12 -17.02
C ASP A 34 -5.26 -8.26 -16.50
N ASP A 35 -4.04 -8.45 -17.02
CA ASP A 35 -2.89 -7.66 -16.59
C ASP A 35 -3.07 -6.18 -16.98
N PRO A 36 -3.01 -5.24 -16.01
CA PRO A 36 -3.20 -3.83 -16.29
C PRO A 36 -2.15 -3.22 -17.23
N GLN A 37 -0.92 -3.74 -17.23
CA GLN A 37 0.17 -3.25 -18.09
C GLN A 37 -0.04 -3.69 -19.54
N ASP A 38 -0.41 -4.96 -19.73
CA ASP A 38 -0.72 -5.51 -21.05
C ASP A 38 -1.93 -4.80 -21.67
N ARG A 39 -2.97 -4.52 -20.85
CA ARG A 39 -4.12 -3.72 -21.30
C ARG A 39 -3.75 -2.29 -21.64
N GLU A 40 -2.87 -1.66 -20.87
CA GLU A 40 -2.40 -0.32 -21.19
C GLU A 40 -1.58 -0.32 -22.49
N ALA A 41 -0.70 -1.30 -22.68
CA ALA A 41 0.05 -1.47 -23.91
C ALA A 41 -0.90 -1.66 -25.11
N ALA A 42 -1.85 -2.57 -25.01
CA ALA A 42 -2.86 -2.82 -26.03
C ALA A 42 -3.67 -1.55 -26.37
N SER A 43 -4.11 -0.80 -25.37
CA SER A 43 -4.85 0.45 -25.54
C SER A 43 -4.08 1.54 -26.31
N ARG A 44 -2.74 1.44 -26.41
CA ARG A 44 -1.87 2.38 -27.13
C ARG A 44 -1.56 1.97 -28.57
N VAL A 45 -1.93 0.78 -28.99
CA VAL A 45 -1.61 0.24 -30.33
C VAL A 45 -2.25 1.09 -31.43
N CYS A 46 -3.56 1.29 -31.38
CA CYS A 46 -4.30 2.10 -32.33
C CYS A 46 -5.64 2.59 -31.76
N ARG A 47 -6.33 3.49 -32.50
CA ARG A 47 -7.66 4.02 -32.09
C ARG A 47 -8.72 2.94 -31.92
N ARG A 48 -8.67 1.89 -32.72
CA ARG A 48 -9.60 0.74 -32.63
C ARG A 48 -9.40 0.00 -31.31
N TRP A 49 -8.18 -0.39 -31.00
CA TRP A 49 -7.83 -1.08 -29.73
C TRP A 49 -8.11 -0.19 -28.53
N HIS A 50 -7.86 1.10 -28.63
CA HIS A 50 -8.21 2.07 -27.59
C HIS A 50 -9.73 2.09 -27.30
N ARG A 51 -10.58 2.03 -28.34
CA ARG A 51 -12.04 1.98 -28.21
C ARG A 51 -12.51 0.63 -27.62
N ILE A 52 -11.93 -0.47 -28.09
CA ILE A 52 -12.24 -1.82 -27.57
C ILE A 52 -11.86 -1.93 -26.11
N ASP A 53 -10.68 -1.44 -25.71
CA ASP A 53 -10.28 -1.37 -24.30
C ASP A 53 -11.29 -0.57 -23.47
N ALA A 54 -11.76 0.57 -23.97
CA ALA A 54 -12.78 1.38 -23.28
C ALA A 54 -14.06 0.60 -22.98
N LEU A 55 -14.54 -0.18 -23.94
CA LEU A 55 -15.79 -0.94 -23.83
C LEU A 55 -15.66 -2.26 -23.05
N THR A 56 -14.45 -2.79 -22.94
CA THR A 56 -14.18 -4.08 -22.28
C THR A 56 -13.53 -3.97 -20.92
N ARG A 57 -13.01 -2.79 -20.55
CA ARG A 57 -12.36 -2.58 -19.26
C ARG A 57 -13.37 -2.49 -18.14
N LYS A 58 -13.32 -3.46 -17.23
CA LYS A 58 -14.24 -3.58 -16.09
C LYS A 58 -13.64 -3.04 -14.80
N HIS A 59 -12.31 -3.03 -14.68
CA HIS A 59 -11.60 -2.65 -13.48
C HIS A 59 -10.64 -1.49 -13.76
N VAL A 60 -10.78 -0.41 -13.01
CA VAL A 60 -9.89 0.77 -13.11
C VAL A 60 -9.37 1.14 -11.73
N THR A 61 -8.06 1.40 -11.67
CA THR A 61 -7.41 1.98 -10.49
C THR A 61 -6.87 3.35 -10.83
N VAL A 62 -7.34 4.36 -10.15
CA VAL A 62 -6.81 5.72 -10.18
C VAL A 62 -5.80 5.85 -9.05
N ALA A 63 -4.53 5.89 -9.41
CA ALA A 63 -3.42 5.87 -8.44
C ALA A 63 -3.34 7.13 -7.55
N PHE A 64 -3.98 8.21 -7.98
CA PHE A 64 -4.12 9.46 -7.24
C PHE A 64 -5.41 10.16 -7.66
N CYS A 65 -6.28 10.46 -6.71
CA CYS A 65 -7.66 10.93 -6.98
C CYS A 65 -7.74 12.21 -7.83
N TYR A 66 -6.70 13.01 -7.85
CA TYR A 66 -6.63 14.22 -8.69
C TYR A 66 -6.04 13.98 -10.08
N ALA A 67 -5.63 12.76 -10.42
CA ALA A 67 -5.03 12.46 -11.73
C ALA A 67 -6.03 12.47 -12.89
N ALA A 68 -7.32 12.28 -12.61
CA ALA A 68 -8.37 12.22 -13.62
C ALA A 68 -9.68 12.86 -13.11
N HIS A 69 -10.42 13.45 -14.02
CA HIS A 69 -11.76 13.96 -13.71
C HIS A 69 -12.78 12.80 -13.68
N PRO A 70 -13.67 12.71 -12.67
CA PRO A 70 -14.63 11.62 -12.54
C PRO A 70 -15.51 11.43 -13.78
N ALA A 71 -16.07 12.51 -14.37
CA ALA A 71 -16.90 12.44 -15.56
C ALA A 71 -16.15 11.85 -16.77
N ARG A 72 -14.89 12.26 -16.99
CA ARG A 72 -14.07 11.69 -18.07
C ARG A 72 -13.80 10.20 -17.88
N LEU A 73 -13.64 9.74 -16.64
CA LEU A 73 -13.48 8.32 -16.35
C LEU A 73 -14.74 7.55 -16.71
N ARG A 74 -15.92 8.05 -16.35
CA ARG A 74 -17.21 7.46 -16.70
C ARG A 74 -17.43 7.40 -18.21
N GLU A 75 -17.19 8.49 -18.92
CA GLU A 75 -17.30 8.55 -20.40
C GLU A 75 -16.34 7.55 -21.06
N ARG A 76 -15.13 7.44 -20.53
CA ARG A 76 -14.11 6.54 -21.08
C ARG A 76 -14.42 5.07 -20.85
N PHE A 77 -15.00 4.69 -19.71
CA PHE A 77 -15.24 3.32 -19.29
C PHE A 77 -16.71 3.07 -18.91
N PRO A 78 -17.64 3.05 -19.89
CA PRO A 78 -19.08 2.99 -19.60
C PRO A 78 -19.53 1.67 -18.97
N ARG A 79 -18.73 0.59 -19.07
CA ARG A 79 -19.02 -0.73 -18.51
C ARG A 79 -18.18 -1.06 -17.27
N LEU A 80 -17.78 -0.03 -16.53
CA LEU A 80 -16.96 -0.19 -15.33
C LEU A 80 -17.72 -0.95 -14.24
N GLU A 81 -17.15 -2.07 -13.79
CA GLU A 81 -17.70 -2.89 -12.69
C GLU A 81 -17.00 -2.59 -11.35
N SER A 82 -15.72 -2.20 -11.38
CA SER A 82 -14.93 -1.95 -10.17
C SER A 82 -14.05 -0.71 -10.32
N LEU A 83 -14.11 0.19 -9.34
CA LEU A 83 -13.28 1.38 -9.25
C LEU A 83 -12.48 1.39 -7.95
N SER A 84 -11.16 1.57 -8.08
CA SER A 84 -10.27 1.81 -6.94
C SER A 84 -9.66 3.21 -7.04
N LEU A 85 -9.82 4.00 -5.98
CA LEU A 85 -9.31 5.37 -5.89
C LEU A 85 -8.33 5.48 -4.72
N LYS A 86 -7.19 6.13 -4.94
CA LYS A 86 -6.22 6.46 -3.89
C LYS A 86 -6.20 7.97 -3.71
N GLY A 87 -6.46 8.41 -2.50
CA GLY A 87 -6.49 9.82 -2.11
C GLY A 87 -5.13 10.33 -1.63
N LYS A 88 -5.06 10.75 -0.35
CA LYS A 88 -3.88 11.39 0.24
C LYS A 88 -2.59 10.61 -0.02
N PRO A 89 -1.44 11.30 -0.13
CA PRO A 89 -0.13 10.68 -0.12
C PRO A 89 0.04 9.69 1.05
N ARG A 90 0.94 8.69 0.90
CA ARG A 90 1.20 7.74 1.98
C ARG A 90 1.71 8.40 3.26
N ALA A 91 2.35 9.55 3.11
CA ALA A 91 2.83 10.38 4.20
C ALA A 91 1.76 10.72 5.25
N ALA A 92 0.47 10.78 4.86
CA ALA A 92 -0.65 10.98 5.78
C ALA A 92 -0.75 9.89 6.87
N MET A 93 -0.30 8.67 6.58
CA MET A 93 -0.27 7.57 7.56
C MET A 93 0.75 7.77 8.69
N TYR A 94 1.64 8.74 8.55
CA TYR A 94 2.70 9.07 9.51
C TYR A 94 2.52 10.47 10.10
N GLY A 95 1.31 11.04 9.98
CA GLY A 95 1.02 12.37 10.48
C GLY A 95 1.73 13.52 9.73
N LEU A 96 2.38 13.25 8.60
CA LEU A 96 3.12 14.24 7.82
C LEU A 96 2.23 15.10 6.90
N ILE A 97 0.96 14.78 6.80
CA ILE A 97 -0.04 15.48 6.00
C ILE A 97 -1.28 15.66 6.87
N PRO A 98 -1.75 16.87 7.10
CA PRO A 98 -2.94 17.17 7.91
C PRO A 98 -4.22 16.54 7.34
N ASP A 99 -5.23 16.37 8.21
CA ASP A 99 -6.50 15.76 7.82
C ASP A 99 -7.30 16.62 6.83
N ASP A 100 -7.16 17.93 6.89
CA ASP A 100 -7.79 18.91 5.99
C ASP A 100 -7.08 19.08 4.64
N TRP A 101 -6.05 18.28 4.36
CA TRP A 101 -5.28 18.36 3.10
C TRP A 101 -6.14 18.19 1.83
N GLY A 102 -7.33 17.60 1.93
CA GLY A 102 -8.21 17.31 0.80
C GLY A 102 -8.44 15.81 0.58
N ALA A 103 -8.52 15.39 -0.69
CA ALA A 103 -8.88 14.04 -1.13
C ALA A 103 -10.31 13.64 -0.73
N TYR A 104 -11.25 14.56 -0.88
CA TYR A 104 -12.66 14.30 -0.63
C TYR A 104 -13.25 13.36 -1.67
N ALA A 105 -14.07 12.41 -1.21
CA ALA A 105 -14.73 11.43 -2.07
C ALA A 105 -15.94 12.00 -2.81
N ALA A 106 -16.52 13.12 -2.36
CA ALA A 106 -17.74 13.70 -2.89
C ALA A 106 -17.75 13.84 -4.42
N PRO A 107 -16.77 14.46 -5.11
CA PRO A 107 -16.80 14.61 -6.56
C PRO A 107 -16.87 13.28 -7.32
N TRP A 108 -16.28 12.24 -6.74
CA TRP A 108 -16.30 10.89 -7.30
C TRP A 108 -17.64 10.20 -7.08
N ILE A 109 -18.20 10.31 -5.87
CA ILE A 109 -19.46 9.68 -5.50
C ILE A 109 -20.62 10.32 -6.24
N ASP A 110 -20.65 11.64 -6.38
CA ASP A 110 -21.67 12.36 -7.12
C ASP A 110 -21.73 11.90 -8.59
N GLU A 111 -20.59 11.68 -9.21
CA GLU A 111 -20.50 11.16 -10.58
C GLU A 111 -20.84 9.65 -10.67
N LEU A 112 -20.50 8.86 -9.65
CA LEU A 112 -20.84 7.44 -9.58
C LEU A 112 -22.32 7.19 -9.27
N ALA A 113 -23.01 8.14 -8.65
CA ALA A 113 -24.45 8.13 -8.44
C ALA A 113 -25.23 8.34 -9.75
N ALA A 114 -24.64 8.96 -10.77
CA ALA A 114 -25.15 8.98 -12.12
C ALA A 114 -25.12 7.56 -12.76
N PRO A 115 -25.75 7.30 -13.91
CA PRO A 115 -26.03 5.95 -14.42
C PRO A 115 -24.79 5.16 -14.88
N LEU A 116 -23.93 4.74 -13.95
CA LEU A 116 -22.98 3.64 -14.18
C LEU A 116 -23.63 2.32 -13.78
N GLU A 117 -24.49 1.79 -14.63
CA GLU A 117 -25.34 0.62 -14.34
C GLU A 117 -24.55 -0.64 -13.94
N CYS A 118 -23.28 -0.74 -14.28
CA CYS A 118 -22.46 -1.93 -14.07
C CYS A 118 -21.63 -1.90 -12.78
N LEU A 119 -21.53 -0.79 -12.04
CA LEU A 119 -20.64 -0.66 -10.89
C LEU A 119 -21.09 -1.53 -9.72
N LYS A 120 -20.25 -2.51 -9.33
CA LYS A 120 -20.48 -3.48 -8.26
C LYS A 120 -19.47 -3.35 -7.12
N ALA A 121 -18.31 -2.74 -7.38
CA ALA A 121 -17.22 -2.65 -6.42
C ALA A 121 -16.61 -1.24 -6.37
N LEU A 122 -16.50 -0.69 -5.17
CA LEU A 122 -15.83 0.59 -4.91
C LEU A 122 -14.78 0.41 -3.81
N HIS A 123 -13.55 0.81 -4.12
CA HIS A 123 -12.46 0.83 -3.17
C HIS A 123 -11.89 2.26 -3.06
N LEU A 124 -12.08 2.88 -1.92
CA LEU A 124 -11.52 4.18 -1.55
C LEU A 124 -10.39 3.96 -0.54
N ARG A 125 -9.26 4.59 -0.78
CA ARG A 125 -8.10 4.46 0.09
C ARG A 125 -7.51 5.82 0.46
N ARG A 126 -7.37 6.10 1.76
CA ARG A 126 -6.88 7.38 2.32
C ARG A 126 -7.64 8.57 1.75
N MET A 127 -8.96 8.50 1.77
CA MET A 127 -9.86 9.56 1.31
C MET A 127 -10.74 10.05 2.46
N THR A 128 -11.18 11.29 2.37
CA THR A 128 -12.20 11.84 3.25
C THR A 128 -13.57 11.50 2.69
N VAL A 129 -14.32 10.69 3.44
CA VAL A 129 -15.65 10.15 3.07
C VAL A 129 -16.63 10.53 4.15
N THR A 130 -17.72 11.19 3.82
CA THR A 130 -18.74 11.59 4.80
C THR A 130 -19.92 10.64 4.82
N ASP A 131 -20.74 10.67 5.89
CA ASP A 131 -22.01 9.94 5.94
C ASP A 131 -22.91 10.26 4.76
N ALA A 132 -22.94 11.53 4.33
CA ALA A 132 -23.70 11.98 3.17
C ALA A 132 -23.21 11.33 1.86
N ASN A 133 -21.90 11.16 1.71
CA ASN A 133 -21.32 10.48 0.56
C ASN A 133 -21.73 9.00 0.51
N ILE A 134 -21.65 8.30 1.64
CA ILE A 134 -22.10 6.90 1.73
C ILE A 134 -23.61 6.80 1.47
N ALA A 135 -24.40 7.71 2.01
CA ALA A 135 -25.85 7.74 1.78
C ALA A 135 -26.20 7.96 0.29
N ALA A 136 -25.48 8.84 -0.42
CA ALA A 136 -25.66 9.05 -1.85
C ALA A 136 -25.31 7.79 -2.65
N LEU A 137 -24.18 7.16 -2.35
CA LEU A 137 -23.75 5.91 -2.98
C LEU A 137 -24.75 4.78 -2.77
N VAL A 138 -25.20 4.58 -1.54
CA VAL A 138 -26.13 3.50 -1.15
C VAL A 138 -27.50 3.70 -1.81
N ARG A 139 -28.03 4.92 -1.82
CA ARG A 139 -29.30 5.23 -2.52
C ARG A 139 -29.23 4.92 -4.01
N ALA A 140 -28.10 5.23 -4.64
CA ALA A 140 -27.93 5.03 -6.07
C ALA A 140 -27.58 3.57 -6.45
N ARG A 141 -26.84 2.84 -5.61
CA ARG A 141 -26.19 1.57 -5.96
C ARG A 141 -26.34 0.46 -4.94
N GLY A 142 -26.99 0.69 -3.80
CA GLY A 142 -27.02 -0.27 -2.69
C GLY A 142 -27.44 -1.68 -3.08
N ASN A 143 -28.42 -1.83 -3.95
CA ASN A 143 -28.91 -3.13 -4.40
C ASN A 143 -27.91 -3.93 -5.24
N MET A 144 -26.98 -3.26 -5.93
CA MET A 144 -26.01 -3.86 -6.84
C MET A 144 -24.61 -3.98 -6.23
N LEU A 145 -24.34 -3.23 -5.16
CA LEU A 145 -23.02 -3.14 -4.57
C LEU A 145 -22.63 -4.47 -3.91
N GLN A 146 -21.55 -5.07 -4.40
CA GLN A 146 -20.99 -6.33 -3.89
C GLN A 146 -19.75 -6.12 -3.04
N GLU A 147 -18.97 -5.06 -3.33
CA GLU A 147 -17.77 -4.73 -2.57
C GLU A 147 -17.74 -3.24 -2.23
N LEU A 148 -17.60 -2.94 -0.95
CA LEU A 148 -17.28 -1.62 -0.43
C LEU A 148 -16.02 -1.71 0.42
N LYS A 149 -14.94 -1.06 -0.04
CA LYS A 149 -13.68 -1.01 0.68
C LYS A 149 -13.33 0.44 0.98
N LEU A 150 -13.31 0.77 2.25
CA LEU A 150 -12.84 2.04 2.81
C LEU A 150 -11.58 1.74 3.60
N ASP A 151 -10.42 1.87 2.96
CA ASP A 151 -9.11 1.56 3.54
C ASP A 151 -8.45 2.87 4.02
N LYS A 152 -8.26 3.02 5.33
CA LYS A 152 -7.68 4.22 5.95
C LYS A 152 -8.41 5.50 5.55
N CYS A 153 -9.74 5.43 5.46
CA CYS A 153 -10.63 6.55 5.15
C CYS A 153 -11.14 7.18 6.44
N ILE A 154 -11.41 8.49 6.39
CA ILE A 154 -11.84 9.29 7.55
C ILE A 154 -13.17 10.00 7.25
N GLY A 155 -13.90 10.45 8.29
CA GLY A 155 -15.01 11.39 8.16
C GLY A 155 -16.42 10.78 8.14
N PHE A 156 -16.59 9.47 8.39
CA PHE A 156 -17.88 8.82 8.47
C PHE A 156 -18.14 8.17 9.84
N SER A 157 -19.37 7.76 10.07
CA SER A 157 -19.82 7.24 11.35
C SER A 157 -20.55 5.89 11.23
N THR A 158 -20.90 5.31 12.38
CA THR A 158 -21.73 4.08 12.45
C THR A 158 -23.12 4.26 11.83
N ASP A 159 -23.67 5.49 11.73
CA ASP A 159 -24.93 5.73 11.03
C ASP A 159 -24.84 5.38 9.54
N ALA A 160 -23.72 5.72 8.90
CA ALA A 160 -23.48 5.33 7.50
C ALA A 160 -23.36 3.81 7.36
N LEU A 161 -22.72 3.13 8.32
CA LEU A 161 -22.62 1.66 8.32
C LEU A 161 -23.98 0.99 8.49
N ARG A 162 -24.85 1.54 9.33
CA ARG A 162 -26.25 1.06 9.45
C ARG A 162 -27.01 1.19 8.12
N LEU A 163 -26.82 2.30 7.42
CA LEU A 163 -27.45 2.48 6.12
C LEU A 163 -26.94 1.47 5.08
N VAL A 164 -25.62 1.22 5.05
CA VAL A 164 -25.03 0.15 4.22
C VAL A 164 -25.62 -1.21 4.57
N ALA A 165 -25.69 -1.55 5.88
CA ALA A 165 -26.21 -2.80 6.37
C ALA A 165 -27.67 -3.07 5.95
N ARG A 166 -28.54 -2.06 6.00
CA ARG A 166 -29.94 -2.16 5.63
C ARG A 166 -30.17 -2.26 4.12
N SER A 167 -29.36 -1.58 3.34
CA SER A 167 -29.63 -1.35 1.93
C SER A 167 -28.81 -2.21 0.97
N CYS A 168 -27.59 -2.62 1.37
CA CYS A 168 -26.67 -3.35 0.48
C CYS A 168 -26.74 -4.88 0.71
N ARG A 169 -27.89 -5.48 0.39
CA ARG A 169 -28.14 -6.91 0.63
C ARG A 169 -27.30 -7.86 -0.24
N SER A 170 -26.72 -7.37 -1.33
CA SER A 170 -25.82 -8.13 -2.22
C SER A 170 -24.35 -8.02 -1.82
N LEU A 171 -24.05 -7.36 -0.69
CA LEU A 171 -22.69 -7.05 -0.28
C LEU A 171 -21.95 -8.32 0.15
N ARG A 172 -20.86 -8.63 -0.54
CA ARG A 172 -19.98 -9.77 -0.27
C ARG A 172 -18.72 -9.38 0.49
N THR A 173 -18.28 -8.13 0.33
CA THR A 173 -17.10 -7.60 1.00
C THR A 173 -17.40 -6.23 1.58
N LEU A 174 -17.25 -6.11 2.89
CA LEU A 174 -17.18 -4.84 3.62
C LEU A 174 -15.79 -4.74 4.27
N PHE A 175 -15.02 -3.72 3.89
CA PHE A 175 -13.65 -3.54 4.34
C PHE A 175 -13.45 -2.10 4.85
N LEU A 176 -13.10 -1.95 6.12
CA LEU A 176 -13.03 -0.68 6.85
C LEU A 176 -11.72 -0.54 7.64
N GLU A 177 -10.64 -1.23 7.21
CA GLU A 177 -9.38 -1.34 7.95
C GLU A 177 -8.73 0.03 8.23
N GLU A 178 -8.30 0.23 9.47
CA GLU A 178 -7.65 1.46 9.95
C GLU A 178 -8.45 2.74 9.64
N CYS A 179 -9.77 2.68 9.74
CA CYS A 179 -10.64 3.85 9.63
C CYS A 179 -11.01 4.37 11.01
N PRO A 180 -10.71 5.63 11.36
CA PRO A 180 -11.26 6.27 12.56
C PRO A 180 -12.75 6.57 12.32
N ILE A 181 -13.61 5.65 12.77
CA ILE A 181 -15.05 5.70 12.57
C ILE A 181 -15.70 6.31 13.82
N THR A 182 -16.46 7.40 13.64
CA THR A 182 -17.19 8.00 14.77
C THR A 182 -18.31 7.06 15.21
N ASP A 183 -18.18 6.52 16.42
CA ASP A 183 -19.25 5.70 17.00
C ASP A 183 -20.36 6.61 17.56
N LYS A 184 -21.52 6.58 16.90
CA LYS A 184 -22.74 7.27 17.34
C LYS A 184 -23.69 6.34 18.08
N GLY A 185 -23.19 5.18 18.48
CA GLY A 185 -24.00 4.09 18.95
C GLY A 185 -24.74 3.41 17.79
N GLY A 186 -25.43 2.36 18.11
CA GLY A 186 -26.25 1.68 17.13
C GLY A 186 -25.70 0.31 16.73
N GLU A 187 -26.63 -0.49 16.31
CA GLU A 187 -26.44 -1.91 16.09
C GLU A 187 -26.07 -2.18 14.62
N TRP A 188 -25.04 -1.46 14.09
CA TRP A 188 -24.68 -1.60 12.67
C TRP A 188 -24.33 -3.05 12.29
N LEU A 189 -23.67 -3.78 13.21
CA LEU A 189 -23.28 -5.17 12.98
C LEU A 189 -24.49 -6.10 13.08
N HIS A 190 -25.39 -5.84 14.03
CA HIS A 190 -26.67 -6.55 14.12
C HIS A 190 -27.49 -6.38 12.84
N GLU A 191 -27.66 -5.14 12.39
CA GLU A 191 -28.36 -4.84 11.13
C GLU A 191 -27.69 -5.54 9.92
N LEU A 192 -26.37 -5.59 9.87
CA LEU A 192 -25.64 -6.31 8.81
C LEU A 192 -25.93 -7.81 8.90
N ALA A 193 -25.89 -8.39 10.09
CA ALA A 193 -26.15 -9.81 10.33
C ALA A 193 -27.58 -10.23 9.96
N VAL A 194 -28.57 -9.36 10.22
CA VAL A 194 -29.97 -9.62 9.90
C VAL A 194 -30.27 -9.46 8.41
N ASN A 195 -29.71 -8.45 7.76
CA ASN A 195 -30.07 -8.09 6.38
C ASN A 195 -29.19 -8.71 5.30
N ASN A 196 -28.06 -9.37 5.67
CA ASN A 196 -27.13 -9.95 4.71
C ASN A 196 -26.94 -11.45 4.94
N SER A 197 -26.97 -12.23 3.85
CA SER A 197 -26.72 -13.68 3.88
C SER A 197 -25.61 -14.13 2.92
N VAL A 198 -25.01 -13.18 2.17
CA VAL A 198 -24.02 -13.47 1.12
C VAL A 198 -22.61 -12.95 1.44
N LEU A 199 -22.42 -12.41 2.64
CA LEU A 199 -21.14 -11.84 3.05
C LEU A 199 -20.04 -12.90 3.08
N VAL A 200 -18.91 -12.57 2.50
CA VAL A 200 -17.71 -13.43 2.40
C VAL A 200 -16.56 -12.87 3.22
N THR A 201 -16.42 -11.54 3.19
CA THR A 201 -15.34 -10.83 3.88
C THR A 201 -15.91 -9.66 4.67
N LEU A 202 -15.62 -9.63 5.96
CA LEU A 202 -15.85 -8.49 6.84
C LEU A 202 -14.53 -8.10 7.49
N ASN A 203 -14.09 -6.86 7.25
CA ASN A 203 -12.88 -6.33 7.85
C ASN A 203 -13.14 -4.93 8.42
N PHE A 204 -13.06 -4.79 9.73
CA PHE A 204 -13.05 -3.53 10.47
C PHE A 204 -11.91 -3.54 11.50
N TYR A 205 -10.79 -4.15 11.12
CA TYR A 205 -9.59 -4.23 11.93
C TYR A 205 -8.96 -2.84 12.14
N MET A 206 -8.39 -2.62 13.31
CA MET A 206 -7.80 -1.33 13.68
C MET A 206 -8.83 -0.18 13.59
N THR A 207 -10.07 -0.45 13.95
CA THR A 207 -11.10 0.55 14.21
C THR A 207 -11.47 0.50 15.70
N GLU A 208 -12.01 1.55 16.25
CA GLU A 208 -12.43 1.61 17.66
C GLU A 208 -13.87 1.11 17.88
N LEU A 209 -14.43 0.40 16.89
CA LEU A 209 -15.81 -0.09 16.94
C LEU A 209 -15.96 -1.20 17.95
N LYS A 210 -16.89 -1.03 18.88
CA LYS A 210 -17.28 -2.07 19.82
C LYS A 210 -18.14 -3.11 19.13
N VAL A 211 -17.96 -4.38 19.50
CA VAL A 211 -18.65 -5.53 18.91
C VAL A 211 -19.36 -6.31 20.00
N ALA A 212 -20.63 -6.65 19.77
CA ALA A 212 -21.35 -7.61 20.59
C ALA A 212 -21.08 -9.03 20.06
N PRO A 213 -20.56 -9.97 20.86
CA PRO A 213 -20.30 -11.35 20.43
C PRO A 213 -21.52 -12.06 19.85
N ALA A 214 -22.71 -11.75 20.37
CA ALA A 214 -23.98 -12.28 19.87
C ALA A 214 -24.28 -11.90 18.40
N ASP A 215 -23.88 -10.70 17.97
CA ASP A 215 -24.07 -10.25 16.59
C ASP A 215 -23.11 -10.96 15.63
N LEU A 216 -21.90 -11.30 16.10
CA LEU A 216 -20.95 -12.13 15.31
C LEU A 216 -21.49 -13.55 15.14
N GLU A 217 -22.04 -14.14 16.20
CA GLU A 217 -22.69 -15.46 16.14
C GLU A 217 -23.88 -15.43 15.16
N LEU A 218 -24.72 -14.40 15.22
CA LEU A 218 -25.83 -14.20 14.29
C LEU A 218 -25.34 -14.06 12.85
N LEU A 219 -24.28 -13.27 12.64
CA LEU A 219 -23.63 -13.12 11.33
C LEU A 219 -23.16 -14.47 10.78
N ALA A 220 -22.48 -15.29 11.58
CA ALA A 220 -22.03 -16.62 11.17
C ALA A 220 -23.18 -17.59 10.90
N LYS A 221 -24.31 -17.46 11.62
CA LYS A 221 -25.54 -18.22 11.36
C LYS A 221 -26.15 -17.88 10.01
N ASN A 222 -26.19 -16.61 9.64
CA ASN A 222 -26.83 -16.12 8.43
C ASN A 222 -25.89 -16.16 7.22
N CYS A 223 -24.61 -15.81 7.38
CA CYS A 223 -23.62 -15.75 6.31
C CYS A 223 -22.76 -17.02 6.26
N LYS A 224 -23.29 -18.12 5.73
CA LYS A 224 -22.59 -19.42 5.65
C LYS A 224 -21.33 -19.40 4.76
N SER A 225 -21.16 -18.36 3.95
CA SER A 225 -20.01 -18.14 3.06
C SER A 225 -18.96 -17.21 3.68
N LEU A 226 -19.03 -16.88 4.97
CA LEU A 226 -18.06 -16.01 5.64
C LEU A 226 -16.70 -16.71 5.72
N ILE A 227 -15.74 -16.23 4.94
CA ILE A 227 -14.38 -16.80 4.81
C ILE A 227 -13.38 -15.98 5.63
N SER A 228 -13.55 -14.65 5.67
CA SER A 228 -12.61 -13.74 6.35
C SER A 228 -13.36 -12.81 7.29
N LEU A 229 -12.96 -12.81 8.55
CA LEU A 229 -13.35 -11.84 9.57
C LEU A 229 -12.10 -11.23 10.19
N LYS A 230 -11.94 -9.92 10.02
CA LYS A 230 -10.97 -9.13 10.77
C LYS A 230 -11.72 -8.02 11.48
N MET A 231 -11.51 -7.93 12.77
CA MET A 231 -12.34 -7.10 13.63
C MET A 231 -11.50 -6.26 14.58
N SER A 232 -12.13 -5.29 15.19
CA SER A 232 -11.58 -4.63 16.37
C SER A 232 -11.40 -5.65 17.50
N GLU A 233 -10.63 -5.31 18.48
CA GLU A 233 -10.29 -6.20 19.59
C GLU A 233 -11.52 -6.68 20.34
N CYS A 234 -11.60 -8.00 20.53
CA CYS A 234 -12.61 -8.67 21.32
C CYS A 234 -11.97 -9.82 22.07
N ASP A 235 -12.37 -10.05 23.32
CA ASP A 235 -11.83 -11.16 24.10
C ASP A 235 -12.08 -12.50 23.38
N LEU A 236 -11.03 -13.29 23.25
CA LEU A 236 -11.08 -14.54 22.49
C LEU A 236 -12.04 -15.56 23.12
N SER A 237 -12.23 -15.51 24.44
CA SER A 237 -13.18 -16.37 25.16
C SER A 237 -14.65 -16.08 24.82
N ASP A 238 -14.97 -14.83 24.44
CA ASP A 238 -16.33 -14.45 24.06
C ASP A 238 -16.69 -14.92 22.63
N LEU A 239 -15.69 -15.35 21.87
CA LEU A 239 -15.86 -15.79 20.47
C LEU A 239 -16.08 -17.30 20.30
N ILE A 240 -16.18 -18.06 21.38
CA ILE A 240 -16.32 -19.53 21.32
C ILE A 240 -17.53 -19.96 20.50
N SER A 241 -18.71 -19.37 20.74
CA SER A 241 -19.95 -19.67 20.00
C SER A 241 -19.85 -19.27 18.53
N PHE A 242 -19.20 -18.13 18.24
CA PHE A 242 -18.91 -17.70 16.87
C PHE A 242 -18.06 -18.75 16.14
N PHE A 243 -16.94 -19.20 16.71
CA PHE A 243 -16.04 -20.18 16.09
C PHE A 243 -16.72 -21.53 15.85
N GLN A 244 -17.62 -21.95 16.73
CA GLN A 244 -18.41 -23.19 16.55
C GLN A 244 -19.36 -23.09 15.36
N THR A 245 -19.81 -21.87 15.02
CA THR A 245 -20.80 -21.63 13.96
C THR A 245 -20.12 -21.30 12.62
N ALA A 246 -18.96 -20.62 12.62
CA ALA A 246 -18.27 -20.10 11.45
C ALA A 246 -17.41 -21.14 10.72
N ASN A 247 -18.01 -22.25 10.28
CA ASN A 247 -17.30 -23.40 9.70
C ASN A 247 -16.54 -23.12 8.40
N ALA A 248 -16.89 -22.08 7.65
CA ALA A 248 -16.22 -21.69 6.41
C ALA A 248 -15.01 -20.77 6.64
N LEU A 249 -14.81 -20.27 7.87
CA LEU A 249 -13.80 -19.26 8.17
C LEU A 249 -12.38 -19.79 7.95
N GLN A 250 -11.59 -19.02 7.18
CA GLN A 250 -10.20 -19.31 6.85
C GLN A 250 -9.23 -18.24 7.35
N ASP A 251 -9.72 -16.99 7.48
CA ASP A 251 -8.94 -15.82 7.87
C ASP A 251 -9.62 -15.11 9.04
N PHE A 252 -8.89 -14.98 10.14
CA PHE A 252 -9.38 -14.33 11.36
C PHE A 252 -8.30 -13.43 11.97
N ALA A 253 -8.67 -12.21 12.35
CA ALA A 253 -7.81 -11.29 13.12
C ALA A 253 -8.65 -10.44 14.09
N GLY A 254 -8.01 -9.99 15.19
CA GLY A 254 -8.63 -9.13 16.21
C GLY A 254 -9.10 -9.87 17.45
N GLY A 255 -8.77 -11.17 17.61
CA GLY A 255 -8.94 -11.87 18.87
C GLY A 255 -7.88 -11.40 19.87
N ALA A 256 -8.32 -10.96 21.05
CA ALA A 256 -7.48 -10.40 22.09
C ALA A 256 -7.48 -11.26 23.37
N PHE A 257 -6.44 -11.12 24.17
CA PHE A 257 -6.30 -11.74 25.48
C PHE A 257 -6.27 -10.63 26.54
N TYR A 258 -7.40 -10.37 27.20
CA TYR A 258 -7.50 -9.28 28.18
C TYR A 258 -7.14 -9.67 29.60
N GLU A 259 -7.27 -10.93 29.97
CA GLU A 259 -6.97 -11.42 31.31
C GLU A 259 -5.72 -12.30 31.31
N VAL A 260 -4.58 -11.63 31.41
CA VAL A 260 -3.27 -12.28 31.47
C VAL A 260 -3.13 -12.98 32.83
N GLY A 261 -3.04 -14.30 32.81
CA GLY A 261 -2.83 -15.11 34.00
C GLY A 261 -3.96 -16.12 34.37
N GLU A 262 -5.13 -16.02 33.77
CA GLU A 262 -6.18 -17.06 33.90
C GLU A 262 -5.99 -18.15 32.83
N LEU A 263 -5.05 -19.06 33.07
CA LEU A 263 -4.66 -20.15 32.15
C LEU A 263 -5.87 -20.96 31.61
N ASN A 264 -6.94 -21.12 32.42
CA ASN A 264 -8.07 -21.97 32.06
C ASN A 264 -9.14 -21.29 31.20
N LYS A 265 -9.11 -19.97 31.08
CA LYS A 265 -10.12 -19.20 30.36
C LYS A 265 -10.12 -19.52 28.85
N TYR A 266 -8.94 -19.64 28.28
CA TYR A 266 -8.75 -19.82 26.82
C TYR A 266 -8.63 -21.29 26.38
N GLU A 267 -8.59 -22.26 27.31
CA GLU A 267 -8.52 -23.70 26.97
C GLU A 267 -9.69 -24.21 26.12
N LYS A 268 -10.86 -23.56 26.26
CA LYS A 268 -12.08 -23.91 25.54
C LYS A 268 -12.13 -23.35 24.14
N VAL A 269 -11.20 -22.45 23.78
CA VAL A 269 -11.16 -21.83 22.46
C VAL A 269 -10.72 -22.86 21.42
N LYS A 270 -11.58 -23.11 20.44
CA LYS A 270 -11.29 -23.97 19.30
C LYS A 270 -11.56 -23.20 18.02
N PHE A 271 -10.50 -22.91 17.28
CA PHE A 271 -10.64 -22.25 15.99
C PHE A 271 -11.34 -23.14 14.95
N PRO A 272 -12.04 -22.54 13.98
CA PRO A 272 -12.68 -23.27 12.88
C PRO A 272 -11.69 -24.18 12.11
N PRO A 273 -12.13 -25.34 11.61
CA PRO A 273 -11.23 -26.35 11.04
C PRO A 273 -10.50 -25.92 9.76
N ARG A 274 -11.03 -24.93 9.05
CA ARG A 274 -10.47 -24.39 7.81
C ARG A 274 -9.54 -23.20 8.02
N LEU A 275 -9.38 -22.74 9.28
CA LEU A 275 -8.55 -21.59 9.59
C LEU A 275 -7.10 -21.84 9.18
N CYS A 276 -6.53 -20.90 8.39
CA CYS A 276 -5.13 -20.94 7.96
C CYS A 276 -4.46 -19.55 7.93
N PHE A 277 -5.21 -18.48 8.19
CA PHE A 277 -4.70 -17.11 8.40
C PHE A 277 -5.17 -16.63 9.77
N LEU A 278 -4.22 -16.30 10.65
CA LEU A 278 -4.50 -15.94 12.03
C LEU A 278 -3.72 -14.69 12.44
N GLY A 279 -4.41 -13.74 13.07
CA GLY A 279 -3.84 -12.58 13.75
C GLY A 279 -4.44 -12.46 15.17
N LEU A 280 -3.59 -12.33 16.17
CA LEU A 280 -3.98 -12.20 17.57
C LEU A 280 -3.33 -10.97 18.20
N THR A 281 -4.00 -10.41 19.20
CA THR A 281 -3.54 -9.24 19.95
C THR A 281 -3.39 -9.55 21.44
N TYR A 282 -2.43 -8.88 22.10
CA TYR A 282 -2.15 -9.00 23.55
C TYR A 282 -1.82 -10.40 24.04
N MET A 283 -1.47 -11.33 23.15
CA MET A 283 -1.06 -12.68 23.50
C MET A 283 0.31 -12.66 24.17
N GLY A 284 0.41 -13.27 25.34
CA GLY A 284 1.66 -13.51 26.05
C GLY A 284 2.11 -14.98 25.95
N THR A 285 3.17 -15.32 26.70
CA THR A 285 3.77 -16.66 26.73
C THR A 285 2.78 -17.74 27.14
N ASN A 286 1.91 -17.45 28.13
CA ASN A 286 0.96 -18.42 28.67
C ASN A 286 -0.16 -18.79 27.71
N GLU A 287 -0.51 -17.90 26.79
CA GLU A 287 -1.60 -18.07 25.84
C GLU A 287 -1.16 -18.75 24.52
N MET A 288 0.15 -18.83 24.26
CA MET A 288 0.71 -19.48 23.05
C MET A 288 0.16 -20.87 22.74
N PRO A 289 -0.12 -21.75 23.74
CA PRO A 289 -0.65 -23.09 23.47
C PRO A 289 -1.96 -23.10 22.67
N VAL A 290 -2.73 -22.00 22.66
CA VAL A 290 -3.95 -21.86 21.85
C VAL A 290 -3.68 -22.01 20.35
N ILE A 291 -2.48 -21.63 19.88
CA ILE A 291 -2.09 -21.71 18.47
C ILE A 291 -1.60 -23.13 18.08
N PHE A 292 -0.98 -23.85 18.99
CA PHE A 292 -0.26 -25.09 18.68
C PHE A 292 -1.06 -26.15 17.93
N PRO A 293 -2.36 -26.39 18.22
CA PRO A 293 -3.17 -27.36 17.50
C PRO A 293 -3.35 -27.04 16.00
N PHE A 294 -3.15 -25.78 15.61
CA PHE A 294 -3.37 -25.28 14.24
C PHE A 294 -2.08 -24.91 13.52
N SER A 295 -0.97 -24.86 14.21
CA SER A 295 0.33 -24.36 13.73
C SER A 295 0.73 -24.94 12.39
N MET A 296 0.58 -26.24 12.20
CA MET A 296 0.90 -26.95 10.93
C MET A 296 0.01 -26.53 9.74
N LYS A 297 -1.16 -25.95 9.99
CA LYS A 297 -2.10 -25.50 8.95
C LYS A 297 -1.91 -24.04 8.59
N LEU A 298 -1.23 -23.27 9.44
CA LEU A 298 -1.09 -21.82 9.26
C LEU A 298 -0.27 -21.48 8.03
N LYS A 299 -0.84 -20.62 7.19
CA LYS A 299 -0.22 -19.99 6.03
C LYS A 299 0.10 -18.51 6.28
N LYS A 300 -0.67 -17.86 7.15
CA LYS A 300 -0.38 -16.51 7.65
C LYS A 300 -0.44 -16.52 9.17
N LEU A 301 0.55 -15.86 9.76
CA LEU A 301 0.58 -15.56 11.18
C LEU A 301 0.95 -14.09 11.36
N ASP A 302 0.08 -13.36 12.09
CA ASP A 302 0.25 -11.97 12.43
C ASP A 302 0.35 -11.83 13.96
N LEU A 303 1.53 -11.43 14.42
CA LEU A 303 1.91 -11.28 15.81
C LEU A 303 2.34 -9.83 16.13
N GLN A 304 1.96 -8.86 15.31
CA GLN A 304 2.43 -7.47 15.47
C GLN A 304 1.99 -6.84 16.80
N TYR A 305 0.86 -7.27 17.34
CA TYR A 305 0.27 -6.68 18.54
C TYR A 305 0.25 -7.66 19.71
N THR A 306 1.27 -8.53 19.82
CA THR A 306 1.45 -9.48 20.91
C THR A 306 2.52 -9.02 21.89
N PHE A 307 2.50 -9.56 23.11
CA PHE A 307 3.50 -9.33 24.15
C PHE A 307 4.57 -10.44 24.22
N LEU A 308 4.80 -11.10 23.10
CA LEU A 308 5.73 -12.23 22.99
C LEU A 308 7.19 -11.76 23.04
N THR A 309 8.00 -12.53 23.73
CA THR A 309 9.46 -12.40 23.72
C THR A 309 10.07 -13.00 22.45
N THR A 310 11.36 -12.79 22.22
CA THR A 310 12.11 -13.44 21.12
C THR A 310 11.99 -14.97 21.21
N GLU A 311 12.11 -15.55 22.43
CA GLU A 311 12.05 -17.00 22.64
C GLU A 311 10.65 -17.55 22.33
N ASP A 312 9.60 -16.82 22.69
CA ASP A 312 8.21 -17.18 22.36
C ASP A 312 8.00 -17.23 20.84
N HIS A 313 8.51 -16.24 20.13
CA HIS A 313 8.50 -16.25 18.66
C HIS A 313 9.21 -17.49 18.10
N CYS A 314 10.39 -17.87 18.63
CA CYS A 314 11.09 -19.08 18.22
C CYS A 314 10.23 -20.32 18.40
N GLN A 315 9.57 -20.47 19.57
CA GLN A 315 8.74 -21.64 19.89
C GLN A 315 7.51 -21.77 18.98
N ILE A 316 6.83 -20.66 18.69
CA ILE A 316 5.65 -20.66 17.80
C ILE A 316 6.08 -20.96 16.37
N ILE A 317 7.09 -20.24 15.85
CA ILE A 317 7.51 -20.31 14.45
C ILE A 317 8.07 -21.70 14.13
N ALA A 318 8.79 -22.33 15.04
CA ALA A 318 9.28 -23.70 14.89
C ALA A 318 8.17 -24.73 14.62
N LYS A 319 6.94 -24.43 15.02
CA LYS A 319 5.77 -25.28 14.79
C LYS A 319 4.98 -24.92 13.53
N CYS A 320 5.38 -23.88 12.77
CA CYS A 320 4.64 -23.32 11.63
C CYS A 320 5.39 -23.44 10.29
N PRO A 321 5.74 -24.64 9.80
CA PRO A 321 6.60 -24.81 8.60
C PRO A 321 5.91 -24.44 7.27
N ASN A 322 4.60 -24.22 7.28
CA ASN A 322 3.83 -23.91 6.06
C ASN A 322 3.50 -22.43 5.90
N LEU A 323 4.12 -21.55 6.69
CA LEU A 323 3.90 -20.11 6.58
C LEU A 323 4.31 -19.59 5.21
N LEU A 324 3.40 -18.79 4.63
CA LEU A 324 3.59 -18.00 3.43
C LEU A 324 3.75 -16.51 3.76
N ILE A 325 3.10 -16.07 4.86
CA ILE A 325 3.08 -14.68 5.32
C ILE A 325 3.36 -14.66 6.81
N LEU A 326 4.35 -13.88 7.20
CA LEU A 326 4.67 -13.59 8.60
C LEU A 326 4.71 -12.08 8.81
N GLU A 327 3.93 -11.60 9.77
CA GLU A 327 3.88 -10.21 10.19
C GLU A 327 4.18 -10.15 11.69
N VAL A 328 5.25 -9.46 12.06
CA VAL A 328 5.78 -9.41 13.44
C VAL A 328 6.34 -8.03 13.76
N ARG A 329 6.69 -7.79 15.01
CA ARG A 329 7.53 -6.65 15.42
C ARG A 329 9.00 -7.06 15.51
N ASN A 330 9.88 -6.06 15.56
CA ASN A 330 11.33 -6.27 15.64
C ASN A 330 11.81 -6.98 16.93
N VAL A 331 10.94 -7.16 17.92
CA VAL A 331 11.16 -8.00 19.14
C VAL A 331 11.45 -9.47 18.77
N ILE A 332 11.03 -9.94 17.60
CA ILE A 332 11.38 -11.29 17.11
C ILE A 332 12.91 -11.52 17.15
N GLY A 333 13.70 -10.45 16.96
CA GLY A 333 15.16 -10.47 16.99
C GLY A 333 15.80 -11.36 15.92
N ASP A 334 17.13 -11.37 15.89
CA ASP A 334 17.89 -12.19 14.93
C ASP A 334 17.66 -13.68 15.14
N ARG A 335 17.58 -14.13 16.40
CA ARG A 335 17.36 -15.54 16.72
C ARG A 335 16.00 -16.04 16.21
N GLY A 336 14.93 -15.24 16.34
CA GLY A 336 13.63 -15.61 15.78
C GLY A 336 13.67 -15.68 14.25
N LEU A 337 14.42 -14.79 13.60
CA LEU A 337 14.61 -14.82 12.16
C LEU A 337 15.48 -15.99 11.67
N GLU A 338 16.44 -16.46 12.45
CA GLU A 338 17.15 -17.73 12.19
C GLU A 338 16.18 -18.90 12.17
N VAL A 339 15.29 -19.00 13.16
CA VAL A 339 14.23 -20.03 13.19
C VAL A 339 13.28 -19.90 12.00
N VAL A 340 12.93 -18.68 11.57
CA VAL A 340 12.15 -18.45 10.33
C VAL A 340 12.90 -19.02 9.13
N GLY A 341 14.19 -18.71 8.98
CA GLY A 341 15.04 -19.20 7.90
C GLY A 341 15.14 -20.72 7.88
N ASP A 342 15.20 -21.36 9.03
CA ASP A 342 15.30 -22.81 9.16
C ASP A 342 13.98 -23.54 8.91
N THR A 343 12.87 -22.98 9.34
CA THR A 343 11.56 -23.64 9.37
C THR A 343 10.68 -23.26 8.19
N CYS A 344 10.59 -21.96 7.84
CA CYS A 344 9.56 -21.43 6.94
C CYS A 344 10.02 -21.35 5.49
N LYS A 345 10.39 -22.48 4.88
CA LYS A 345 10.98 -22.53 3.52
C LYS A 345 10.07 -22.05 2.39
N LYS A 346 8.75 -21.93 2.65
CA LYS A 346 7.73 -21.46 1.70
C LYS A 346 7.37 -19.98 1.89
N LEU A 347 8.07 -19.27 2.79
CA LEU A 347 7.74 -17.89 3.11
C LEU A 347 7.90 -16.99 1.88
N ARG A 348 6.83 -16.27 1.53
CA ARG A 348 6.80 -15.32 0.42
C ARG A 348 6.75 -13.86 0.88
N ARG A 349 6.19 -13.63 2.08
CA ARG A 349 6.03 -12.29 2.61
C ARG A 349 6.47 -12.20 4.05
N LEU A 350 7.45 -11.33 4.32
CA LEU A 350 7.92 -11.00 5.66
C LEU A 350 7.72 -9.51 5.91
N ARG A 351 7.02 -9.19 7.01
CA ARG A 351 6.86 -7.83 7.50
C ARG A 351 7.29 -7.76 8.96
N ILE A 352 8.25 -6.90 9.23
CA ILE A 352 8.78 -6.64 10.56
C ILE A 352 8.56 -5.16 10.85
N GLU A 353 7.61 -4.84 11.72
CA GLU A 353 7.30 -3.47 12.12
C GLU A 353 8.16 -3.05 13.32
N ARG A 354 8.24 -1.75 13.55
CA ARG A 354 8.84 -1.20 14.75
C ARG A 354 7.99 -1.60 15.98
N GLY A 355 8.63 -2.04 17.05
CA GLY A 355 8.01 -2.15 18.36
C GLY A 355 7.73 -0.75 18.90
N ASP A 356 6.72 -0.62 19.75
CA ASP A 356 6.51 0.62 20.48
C ASP A 356 7.71 0.85 21.41
N ASP A 357 8.11 2.10 21.57
CA ASP A 357 9.10 2.52 22.56
C ASP A 357 8.41 2.51 23.95
N ASP A 358 7.88 1.33 24.34
CA ASP A 358 7.26 1.16 25.64
C ASP A 358 8.40 1.12 26.68
N PRO A 359 8.49 2.11 27.59
CA PRO A 359 9.62 2.20 28.53
C PRO A 359 9.71 1.02 29.53
N GLY A 360 8.79 0.05 29.46
CA GLY A 360 8.79 -1.16 30.25
C GLY A 360 9.32 -2.41 29.56
N LEU A 361 9.51 -2.40 28.24
CA LEU A 361 10.18 -3.48 27.50
C LEU A 361 11.67 -3.17 27.46
N GLN A 362 12.42 -3.83 28.31
CA GLN A 362 13.86 -3.64 28.49
C GLN A 362 14.60 -3.69 27.15
N GLU A 363 15.46 -2.71 26.89
CA GLU A 363 16.35 -2.54 25.73
C GLU A 363 17.28 -3.73 25.46
N GLU A 364 17.31 -4.75 26.30
CA GLU A 364 18.20 -5.90 26.24
C GLU A 364 17.72 -7.03 25.32
N GLN A 365 16.48 -7.03 24.85
CA GLN A 365 16.00 -8.06 23.93
C GLN A 365 16.25 -7.63 22.48
N GLY A 366 17.24 -8.29 21.88
CA GLY A 366 17.87 -8.01 20.62
C GLY A 366 16.93 -7.59 19.48
N GLY A 367 17.21 -6.42 18.92
CA GLY A 367 16.53 -5.97 17.69
C GLY A 367 16.96 -6.81 16.48
N VAL A 368 16.24 -6.65 15.38
CA VAL A 368 16.57 -7.27 14.09
C VAL A 368 17.77 -6.56 13.47
N SER A 369 18.77 -7.34 13.07
CA SER A 369 19.98 -6.84 12.39
C SER A 369 20.26 -7.58 11.07
N GLN A 370 21.43 -7.31 10.51
CA GLN A 370 21.95 -8.00 9.32
C GLN A 370 22.03 -9.52 9.49
N LEU A 371 22.20 -10.05 10.73
CA LEU A 371 22.30 -11.49 10.98
C LEU A 371 20.98 -12.19 10.69
N GLY A 372 19.89 -11.71 11.28
CA GLY A 372 18.56 -12.26 11.06
C GLY A 372 18.11 -12.14 9.62
N LEU A 373 18.33 -10.98 8.97
CA LEU A 373 17.96 -10.81 7.56
C LEU A 373 18.76 -11.73 6.64
N THR A 374 20.03 -11.98 6.93
CA THR A 374 20.85 -12.93 6.16
C THR A 374 20.34 -14.36 6.33
N ALA A 375 20.02 -14.78 7.55
CA ALA A 375 19.45 -16.10 7.82
C ALA A 375 18.14 -16.33 7.05
N VAL A 376 17.25 -15.35 7.08
CA VAL A 376 15.99 -15.40 6.31
C VAL A 376 16.24 -15.45 4.81
N ALA A 377 17.17 -14.65 4.28
CA ALA A 377 17.47 -14.64 2.85
C ALA A 377 17.98 -16.01 2.37
N VAL A 378 18.87 -16.64 3.11
CA VAL A 378 19.42 -17.98 2.80
C VAL A 378 18.33 -19.05 2.89
N GLY A 379 17.49 -18.98 3.92
CA GLY A 379 16.48 -19.99 4.25
C GLY A 379 15.19 -19.90 3.43
N CYS A 380 14.71 -18.68 3.12
CA CYS A 380 13.38 -18.42 2.52
C CYS A 380 13.51 -17.91 1.08
N ARG A 381 13.88 -18.78 0.15
CA ARG A 381 14.19 -18.40 -1.24
C ARG A 381 12.98 -18.03 -2.10
N GLU A 382 11.77 -18.28 -1.61
CA GLU A 382 10.52 -17.90 -2.30
C GLU A 382 10.06 -16.48 -1.98
N LEU A 383 10.84 -15.69 -1.22
CA LEU A 383 10.46 -14.35 -0.81
C LEU A 383 10.20 -13.42 -2.00
N GLU A 384 9.01 -12.84 -1.98
CA GLU A 384 8.50 -11.86 -2.94
C GLU A 384 8.40 -10.46 -2.33
N TYR A 385 8.24 -10.38 -1.01
CA TYR A 385 8.06 -9.15 -0.26
C TYR A 385 8.86 -9.19 1.05
N ILE A 386 9.66 -8.15 1.28
CA ILE A 386 10.32 -7.86 2.55
C ILE A 386 10.03 -6.41 2.93
N ALA A 387 9.52 -6.21 4.15
CA ALA A 387 9.49 -4.89 4.78
C ALA A 387 10.01 -5.03 6.20
N ALA A 388 11.10 -4.36 6.53
CA ALA A 388 11.77 -4.54 7.82
C ALA A 388 12.25 -3.22 8.41
N TYR A 389 11.97 -3.03 9.70
CA TYR A 389 12.64 -2.08 10.57
C TYR A 389 13.79 -2.78 11.25
N VAL A 390 15.01 -2.28 11.06
CA VAL A 390 16.24 -2.90 11.54
C VAL A 390 17.07 -1.93 12.37
N SER A 391 17.77 -2.46 13.36
CA SER A 391 18.71 -1.69 14.20
C SER A 391 20.10 -1.55 13.56
N ASP A 392 20.48 -2.51 12.72
CA ASP A 392 21.74 -2.52 11.97
C ASP A 392 21.59 -3.27 10.64
N ILE A 393 22.38 -2.88 9.63
CA ILE A 393 22.40 -3.48 8.30
C ILE A 393 23.80 -3.32 7.68
N THR A 394 24.23 -4.30 6.90
CA THR A 394 25.51 -4.28 6.20
C THR A 394 25.37 -4.47 4.69
N ASN A 395 26.40 -4.07 3.94
CA ASN A 395 26.49 -4.35 2.50
C ASN A 395 26.35 -5.85 2.20
N GLY A 396 27.00 -6.72 3.03
CA GLY A 396 26.92 -8.18 2.88
C GLY A 396 25.52 -8.75 3.07
N ALA A 397 24.72 -8.20 3.98
CA ALA A 397 23.32 -8.63 4.17
C ALA A 397 22.46 -8.28 2.95
N LEU A 398 22.59 -7.08 2.38
CA LEU A 398 21.90 -6.68 1.17
C LEU A 398 22.33 -7.54 -0.04
N GLU A 399 23.61 -7.86 -0.16
CA GLU A 399 24.13 -8.78 -1.17
C GLU A 399 23.55 -10.19 -1.01
N SER A 400 23.43 -10.70 0.22
CA SER A 400 22.81 -11.99 0.51
C SER A 400 21.34 -12.01 0.08
N ILE A 401 20.56 -10.97 0.41
CA ILE A 401 19.18 -10.83 -0.05
C ILE A 401 19.14 -10.85 -1.59
N GLY A 402 19.99 -10.08 -2.25
CA GLY A 402 20.10 -10.07 -3.71
C GLY A 402 20.47 -11.42 -4.30
N THR A 403 21.33 -12.18 -3.62
CA THR A 403 21.80 -13.50 -4.09
C THR A 403 20.71 -14.57 -4.00
N PHE A 404 19.96 -14.62 -2.91
CA PHE A 404 19.06 -15.73 -2.61
C PHE A 404 17.59 -15.42 -2.91
N CYS A 405 17.13 -14.16 -2.80
CA CYS A 405 15.73 -13.79 -2.97
C CYS A 405 15.41 -13.30 -4.40
N LYS A 406 15.57 -14.16 -5.41
CA LYS A 406 15.38 -13.79 -6.84
C LYS A 406 13.95 -13.45 -7.24
N ASN A 407 12.96 -13.79 -6.41
CA ASN A 407 11.55 -13.50 -6.65
C ASN A 407 11.09 -12.19 -6.05
N LEU A 408 11.99 -11.43 -5.42
CA LEU A 408 11.67 -10.22 -4.72
C LEU A 408 11.05 -9.17 -5.66
N TYR A 409 9.83 -8.77 -5.32
CA TYR A 409 9.01 -7.81 -6.05
C TYR A 409 8.89 -6.47 -5.32
N ASP A 410 8.83 -6.49 -3.99
CA ASP A 410 8.71 -5.32 -3.12
C ASP A 410 9.72 -5.42 -1.97
N PHE A 411 10.66 -4.50 -1.91
CA PHE A 411 11.67 -4.41 -0.86
C PHE A 411 11.59 -3.08 -0.13
N ARG A 412 11.51 -3.13 1.19
CA ARG A 412 11.45 -1.96 2.06
C ARG A 412 12.31 -2.18 3.29
N LEU A 413 13.21 -1.26 3.54
CA LEU A 413 14.08 -1.26 4.70
C LEU A 413 14.04 0.11 5.36
N VAL A 414 13.88 0.12 6.68
CA VAL A 414 14.03 1.30 7.53
C VAL A 414 15.09 1.00 8.56
N LEU A 415 16.16 1.75 8.52
CA LEU A 415 17.23 1.70 9.53
C LEU A 415 16.84 2.62 10.69
N LEU A 416 16.62 2.02 11.86
CA LEU A 416 16.23 2.74 13.06
C LEU A 416 17.36 3.62 13.56
N ASP A 417 16.99 4.81 14.04
CA ASP A 417 17.95 5.72 14.67
C ASP A 417 18.13 5.31 16.13
N ARG A 418 19.18 4.52 16.39
CA ARG A 418 19.63 4.12 17.72
C ARG A 418 21.07 4.55 17.90
N GLU A 419 21.51 4.77 19.14
CA GLU A 419 22.85 5.26 19.50
C GLU A 419 24.00 4.36 19.05
N ARG A 420 23.75 3.10 18.67
CA ARG A 420 24.78 2.18 18.17
C ARG A 420 25.20 2.59 16.76
N GLN A 421 26.49 2.82 16.57
CA GLN A 421 27.06 3.08 15.25
C GLN A 421 26.86 1.87 14.35
N VAL A 422 26.20 2.09 13.21
CA VAL A 422 26.20 1.12 12.10
C VAL A 422 27.60 1.13 11.47
N THR A 423 28.24 -0.02 11.44
CA THR A 423 29.68 -0.12 11.12
C THR A 423 30.00 -0.19 9.63
N ASP A 424 29.00 -0.38 8.77
CA ASP A 424 29.20 -0.67 7.33
C ASP A 424 28.51 0.36 6.41
N LEU A 425 28.46 1.64 6.82
CA LEU A 425 27.99 2.72 5.97
C LEU A 425 29.14 3.31 5.14
N PRO A 426 28.87 3.78 3.91
CA PRO A 426 27.59 3.75 3.19
C PRO A 426 27.25 2.37 2.60
N LEU A 427 25.97 2.13 2.38
CA LEU A 427 25.44 0.86 1.86
C LEU A 427 25.46 0.74 0.32
N ASP A 428 26.33 1.47 -0.34
CA ASP A 428 26.37 1.61 -1.80
C ASP A 428 26.54 0.28 -2.53
N ASN A 429 27.51 -0.54 -2.07
CA ASN A 429 27.81 -1.82 -2.70
C ASN A 429 26.70 -2.85 -2.46
N GLY A 430 26.10 -2.88 -1.27
CA GLY A 430 24.98 -3.76 -0.96
C GLY A 430 23.74 -3.41 -1.78
N VAL A 431 23.40 -2.13 -1.89
CA VAL A 431 22.30 -1.64 -2.73
C VAL A 431 22.54 -1.98 -4.20
N ARG A 432 23.76 -1.78 -4.70
CA ARG A 432 24.17 -2.20 -6.05
C ARG A 432 23.95 -3.70 -6.27
N ALA A 433 24.43 -4.55 -5.36
CA ALA A 433 24.32 -6.00 -5.47
C ALA A 433 22.85 -6.46 -5.45
N LEU A 434 22.05 -5.91 -4.53
CA LEU A 434 20.62 -6.18 -4.42
C LEU A 434 19.89 -5.85 -5.74
N LEU A 435 20.02 -4.62 -6.21
CA LEU A 435 19.28 -4.13 -7.39
C LEU A 435 19.70 -4.84 -8.68
N ARG A 436 21.00 -5.13 -8.83
CA ARG A 436 21.51 -5.89 -9.97
C ARG A 436 20.93 -7.31 -10.01
N SER A 437 20.67 -7.90 -8.86
CA SER A 437 20.29 -9.30 -8.72
C SER A 437 18.77 -9.51 -8.71
N CYS A 438 17.98 -8.60 -8.14
CA CYS A 438 16.54 -8.71 -8.00
C CYS A 438 15.81 -8.06 -9.18
N THR A 439 15.88 -8.66 -10.36
CA THR A 439 15.34 -8.10 -11.62
C THR A 439 13.80 -8.01 -11.67
N LYS A 440 13.08 -8.70 -10.77
CA LYS A 440 11.62 -8.63 -10.66
C LYS A 440 11.14 -7.46 -9.79
N LEU A 441 12.05 -6.71 -9.17
CA LEU A 441 11.72 -5.66 -8.24
C LEU A 441 10.97 -4.51 -8.94
N ARG A 442 9.78 -4.17 -8.39
CA ARG A 442 8.91 -3.08 -8.86
C ARG A 442 8.78 -1.97 -7.85
N ARG A 443 8.98 -2.29 -6.57
CA ARG A 443 8.90 -1.35 -5.46
C ARG A 443 10.16 -1.44 -4.61
N PHE A 444 10.76 -0.28 -4.38
CA PHE A 444 11.97 -0.17 -3.59
C PHE A 444 11.81 0.98 -2.60
N ALA A 445 11.99 0.71 -1.32
CA ALA A 445 11.98 1.74 -0.29
C ALA A 445 13.18 1.56 0.63
N LEU A 446 13.91 2.64 0.83
CA LEU A 446 15.10 2.67 1.68
C LEU A 446 15.05 3.96 2.51
N TYR A 447 14.93 3.83 3.82
CA TYR A 447 15.01 4.94 4.74
C TYR A 447 16.19 4.69 5.68
N LEU A 448 17.25 5.46 5.52
CA LEU A 448 18.53 5.28 6.21
C LEU A 448 18.77 6.38 7.25
N ARG A 449 19.91 6.32 7.88
CA ARG A 449 20.50 7.43 8.63
C ARG A 449 21.29 8.30 7.67
N GLN A 450 21.61 9.51 8.12
CA GLN A 450 22.49 10.41 7.38
C GLN A 450 23.85 9.71 7.09
N GLY A 451 24.36 9.84 5.86
CA GLY A 451 25.56 9.13 5.40
C GLY A 451 25.33 7.65 5.08
N GLY A 452 24.09 7.14 5.16
CA GLY A 452 23.77 5.74 4.88
C GLY A 452 23.86 5.33 3.42
N LEU A 453 23.76 6.28 2.50
CA LEU A 453 23.95 6.08 1.06
C LEU A 453 24.60 7.34 0.46
N SER A 454 25.72 7.17 -0.24
CA SER A 454 26.43 8.26 -0.92
C SER A 454 25.83 8.61 -2.29
N ASP A 455 26.41 9.58 -2.96
CA ASP A 455 26.07 9.92 -4.36
C ASP A 455 26.37 8.77 -5.32
N ASP A 456 27.38 7.96 -5.05
CA ASP A 456 27.65 6.75 -5.84
C ASP A 456 26.58 5.69 -5.65
N GLY A 457 26.08 5.50 -4.42
CA GLY A 457 24.95 4.64 -4.14
C GLY A 457 23.68 5.07 -4.89
N LEU A 458 23.39 6.38 -4.95
CA LEU A 458 22.32 6.93 -5.76
C LEU A 458 22.53 6.64 -7.26
N SER A 459 23.75 6.77 -7.75
CA SER A 459 24.09 6.44 -9.15
C SER A 459 23.82 4.95 -9.45
N TYR A 460 24.15 4.05 -8.52
CA TYR A 460 23.85 2.62 -8.67
C TYR A 460 22.34 2.34 -8.68
N ILE A 461 21.55 3.04 -7.84
CA ILE A 461 20.10 2.95 -7.93
C ILE A 461 19.63 3.35 -9.34
N GLY A 462 20.07 4.49 -9.86
CA GLY A 462 19.75 4.90 -11.23
C GLY A 462 20.09 3.82 -12.26
N GLN A 463 21.31 3.29 -12.20
CA GLN A 463 21.81 2.30 -13.16
C GLN A 463 21.04 0.98 -13.17
N TYR A 464 20.60 0.48 -11.99
CA TYR A 464 20.03 -0.87 -11.85
C TYR A 464 18.53 -0.89 -11.56
N SER A 465 17.85 0.27 -11.52
CA SER A 465 16.43 0.36 -11.20
C SER A 465 15.48 0.37 -12.41
N GLY A 466 15.93 -0.09 -13.59
CA GLY A 466 15.17 -0.03 -14.83
C GLY A 466 13.77 -0.67 -14.79
N ASN A 467 13.49 -1.57 -13.86
CA ASN A 467 12.18 -2.21 -13.66
C ASN A 467 11.36 -1.61 -12.52
N ILE A 468 11.93 -0.70 -11.73
CA ILE A 468 11.27 -0.12 -10.56
C ILE A 468 10.29 0.96 -11.00
N GLN A 469 9.05 0.86 -10.48
CA GLN A 469 7.97 1.80 -10.76
C GLN A 469 7.65 2.72 -9.57
N TYR A 470 7.94 2.26 -8.36
CA TYR A 470 7.63 2.98 -7.12
C TYR A 470 8.86 3.00 -6.23
N MET A 471 9.29 4.18 -5.85
CA MET A 471 10.48 4.36 -5.01
C MET A 471 10.19 5.32 -3.86
N LEU A 472 10.71 4.97 -2.68
CA LEU A 472 10.78 5.86 -1.52
C LEU A 472 12.21 5.84 -1.01
N LEU A 473 12.83 7.00 -0.92
CA LEU A 473 14.18 7.16 -0.38
C LEU A 473 14.17 8.21 0.74
N GLY A 474 14.87 7.94 1.83
CA GLY A 474 15.00 8.86 2.95
C GLY A 474 16.42 8.91 3.49
N ASN A 475 16.91 10.10 3.81
CA ASN A 475 18.28 10.36 4.28
C ASN A 475 19.35 9.78 3.36
N VAL A 476 19.25 10.02 2.06
CA VAL A 476 20.15 9.47 1.04
C VAL A 476 20.81 10.57 0.22
N GLY A 477 22.04 10.32 -0.24
CA GLY A 477 22.82 11.24 -1.06
C GLY A 477 23.50 12.32 -0.23
N GLU A 478 24.51 12.93 -0.84
CA GLU A 478 25.38 13.95 -0.22
C GLU A 478 25.26 15.29 -0.96
N SER A 479 24.87 15.25 -2.23
CA SER A 479 24.81 16.44 -3.08
C SER A 479 23.73 16.38 -4.14
N ASP A 480 23.44 17.54 -4.76
CA ASP A 480 22.55 17.68 -5.91
C ASP A 480 23.02 16.85 -7.11
N HIS A 481 24.33 16.64 -7.24
CA HIS A 481 24.92 15.84 -8.33
C HIS A 481 24.51 14.36 -8.24
N GLY A 482 24.47 13.80 -7.04
CA GLY A 482 23.99 12.43 -6.81
C GLY A 482 22.56 12.24 -7.29
N LEU A 483 21.65 13.19 -6.98
CA LEU A 483 20.26 13.15 -7.45
C LEU A 483 20.14 13.19 -8.97
N ILE A 484 20.93 14.01 -9.65
CA ILE A 484 20.91 14.09 -11.12
C ILE A 484 21.39 12.78 -11.75
N ARG A 485 22.48 12.20 -11.23
CA ARG A 485 22.98 10.89 -11.71
C ARG A 485 21.94 9.76 -11.48
N PHE A 486 21.26 9.76 -10.35
CA PHE A 486 20.16 8.85 -10.06
C PHE A 486 19.04 8.97 -11.10
N ALA A 487 18.63 10.18 -11.43
CA ALA A 487 17.47 10.45 -12.27
C ALA A 487 17.61 9.92 -13.70
N VAL A 488 18.81 10.00 -14.28
CA VAL A 488 19.10 9.59 -15.67
C VAL A 488 18.76 8.11 -15.93
N GLY A 489 18.93 7.24 -14.94
CA GLY A 489 18.67 5.80 -15.11
C GLY A 489 17.24 5.37 -14.77
N CYS A 490 16.43 6.23 -14.13
CA CYS A 490 15.10 5.88 -13.64
C CYS A 490 13.99 6.04 -14.69
N ILE A 491 14.16 5.44 -15.87
CA ILE A 491 13.29 5.63 -17.05
C ILE A 491 11.84 5.12 -16.85
N ASN A 492 11.62 4.09 -16.05
CA ASN A 492 10.32 3.48 -15.82
C ASN A 492 9.68 3.89 -14.48
N LEU A 493 10.33 4.76 -13.71
CA LEU A 493 9.84 5.22 -12.42
C LEU A 493 8.59 6.07 -12.61
N GLN A 494 7.49 5.65 -11.99
CA GLN A 494 6.19 6.33 -12.07
C GLN A 494 5.90 7.17 -10.83
N LYS A 495 6.39 6.73 -9.66
CA LYS A 495 6.19 7.40 -8.40
C LYS A 495 7.48 7.45 -7.60
N LEU A 496 7.85 8.66 -7.16
CA LEU A 496 8.98 8.93 -6.30
C LEU A 496 8.53 9.63 -5.02
N GLU A 497 8.97 9.14 -3.89
CA GLU A 497 8.87 9.82 -2.60
C GLU A 497 10.28 10.01 -2.04
N LEU A 498 10.63 11.24 -1.66
CA LEU A 498 11.91 11.58 -1.02
C LEU A 498 11.63 12.18 0.36
N ARG A 499 12.45 11.83 1.35
CA ARG A 499 12.33 12.33 2.72
C ARG A 499 13.67 12.72 3.30
N SER A 500 13.71 13.88 3.92
CA SER A 500 14.89 14.36 4.68
C SER A 500 16.19 14.25 3.86
N CYS A 501 16.18 14.75 2.63
CA CYS A 501 17.31 14.71 1.70
C CYS A 501 17.91 16.11 1.50
N CYS A 502 19.22 16.19 1.30
CA CYS A 502 19.96 17.45 1.18
C CYS A 502 19.83 18.14 -0.20
N PHE A 503 18.85 17.79 -1.02
CA PHE A 503 18.72 18.31 -2.39
C PHE A 503 18.08 19.68 -2.46
N SER A 504 18.53 20.51 -3.42
CA SER A 504 17.94 21.81 -3.71
C SER A 504 16.70 21.68 -4.61
N GLU A 505 15.86 22.71 -4.63
CA GLU A 505 14.69 22.80 -5.53
C GLU A 505 15.07 22.66 -7.00
N ARG A 506 16.19 23.29 -7.37
CA ARG A 506 16.71 23.23 -8.73
C ARG A 506 17.12 21.81 -9.12
N ALA A 507 17.83 21.09 -8.24
CA ALA A 507 18.21 19.70 -8.49
C ALA A 507 16.99 18.78 -8.57
N LEU A 508 15.99 18.94 -7.68
CA LEU A 508 14.73 18.21 -7.74
C LEU A 508 14.03 18.41 -9.10
N SER A 509 13.95 19.64 -9.55
CA SER A 509 13.32 19.98 -10.83
C SER A 509 14.04 19.38 -12.03
N LEU A 510 15.36 19.51 -12.09
CA LEU A 510 16.17 18.92 -13.15
C LEU A 510 16.10 17.39 -13.16
N ALA A 511 16.10 16.76 -11.98
CA ALA A 511 15.95 15.31 -11.85
C ALA A 511 14.60 14.84 -12.39
N VAL A 512 13.50 15.52 -12.03
CA VAL A 512 12.16 15.20 -12.55
C VAL A 512 12.13 15.25 -14.07
N LEU A 513 12.80 16.20 -14.70
CA LEU A 513 12.86 16.32 -16.17
C LEU A 513 13.54 15.10 -16.84
N GLN A 514 14.46 14.43 -16.16
CA GLN A 514 15.14 13.23 -16.67
C GLN A 514 14.31 11.94 -16.55
N MET A 515 13.18 11.97 -15.80
CA MET A 515 12.33 10.80 -15.55
C MET A 515 11.06 10.83 -16.43
N PRO A 516 11.05 10.28 -17.64
CA PRO A 516 9.94 10.43 -18.60
C PRO A 516 8.65 9.75 -18.16
N SER A 517 8.75 8.66 -17.42
CA SER A 517 7.59 7.90 -16.94
C SER A 517 7.01 8.43 -15.63
N LEU A 518 7.68 9.38 -14.97
CA LEU A 518 7.24 9.90 -13.68
C LEU A 518 5.87 10.57 -13.80
N ARG A 519 4.96 10.21 -12.90
CA ARG A 519 3.59 10.75 -12.81
C ARG A 519 3.28 11.37 -11.46
N TYR A 520 4.15 11.15 -10.48
CA TYR A 520 3.96 11.62 -9.13
C TYR A 520 5.32 11.73 -8.43
N ILE A 521 5.59 12.86 -7.82
CA ILE A 521 6.70 13.05 -6.88
C ILE A 521 6.17 13.76 -5.63
N TRP A 522 6.56 13.27 -4.48
CA TRP A 522 6.38 13.93 -3.20
C TRP A 522 7.72 14.00 -2.48
N VAL A 523 8.08 15.19 -2.04
CA VAL A 523 9.32 15.42 -1.30
C VAL A 523 8.99 16.15 -0.01
N GLN A 524 9.55 15.69 1.09
CA GLN A 524 9.45 16.34 2.39
C GLN A 524 10.82 16.44 3.02
N GLY A 525 11.16 17.62 3.53
CA GLY A 525 12.46 17.86 4.14
C GLY A 525 13.57 17.89 3.07
N TYR A 526 13.78 19.08 2.51
CA TYR A 526 14.80 19.36 1.50
C TYR A 526 15.28 20.80 1.66
N ARG A 527 16.31 21.22 0.93
CA ARG A 527 16.76 22.63 0.93
C ARG A 527 15.77 23.50 0.17
N ALA A 528 14.75 23.98 0.88
CA ALA A 528 13.65 24.73 0.32
C ALA A 528 13.90 26.23 0.37
N SER A 529 13.51 26.96 -0.68
CA SER A 529 13.40 28.43 -0.67
C SER A 529 12.06 28.87 -0.07
N GLN A 530 11.91 30.16 0.20
CA GLN A 530 10.63 30.70 0.67
C GLN A 530 9.55 30.74 -0.43
N THR A 531 9.93 30.76 -1.68
CA THR A 531 9.04 31.01 -2.81
C THR A 531 8.77 29.78 -3.67
N GLY A 532 9.62 28.77 -3.61
CA GLY A 532 9.52 27.56 -4.46
C GLY A 532 9.69 27.84 -5.96
N LEU A 533 10.26 28.99 -6.36
CA LEU A 533 10.30 29.39 -7.78
C LEU A 533 11.10 28.42 -8.66
N ASP A 534 12.17 27.84 -8.14
CA ASP A 534 12.97 26.86 -8.88
C ASP A 534 12.22 25.55 -9.15
N LEU A 535 11.16 25.26 -8.39
CA LEU A 535 10.29 24.10 -8.64
C LEU A 535 9.49 24.23 -9.96
N LEU A 536 9.31 25.48 -10.46
CA LEU A 536 8.67 25.70 -11.75
C LEU A 536 9.45 25.14 -12.93
N LEU A 537 10.75 24.90 -12.78
CA LEU A 537 11.58 24.26 -13.82
C LEU A 537 11.09 22.83 -14.14
N MET A 538 10.43 22.13 -13.21
CA MET A 538 9.85 20.80 -13.47
C MET A 538 8.51 20.83 -14.18
N ALA A 539 7.96 22.00 -14.50
CA ALA A 539 6.66 22.13 -15.12
C ALA A 539 6.60 21.42 -16.48
N ARG A 540 5.60 20.59 -16.66
CA ARG A 540 5.31 19.84 -17.90
C ARG A 540 3.82 19.99 -18.23
N PRO A 541 3.40 19.74 -19.47
CA PRO A 541 1.98 19.66 -19.79
C PRO A 541 1.25 18.70 -18.86
N PHE A 542 0.11 19.15 -18.32
CA PHE A 542 -0.73 18.39 -17.38
C PHE A 542 -0.10 18.12 -15.99
N TRP A 543 0.96 18.82 -15.62
CA TRP A 543 1.51 18.74 -14.27
C TRP A 543 0.99 19.84 -13.37
N ASN A 544 0.59 19.47 -12.16
CA ASN A 544 0.33 20.38 -11.06
C ASN A 544 1.50 20.31 -10.08
N ILE A 545 1.93 21.46 -9.60
CA ILE A 545 2.99 21.58 -8.60
C ILE A 545 2.39 22.30 -7.39
N GLU A 546 2.44 21.68 -6.24
CA GLU A 546 1.95 22.18 -4.97
C GLU A 546 3.14 22.29 -4.01
N PHE A 547 3.32 23.46 -3.44
CA PHE A 547 4.44 23.79 -2.57
C PHE A 547 3.93 24.15 -1.18
N THR A 548 4.53 23.57 -0.14
CA THR A 548 4.37 23.97 1.24
C THR A 548 5.68 24.62 1.67
N PRO A 549 5.67 25.92 2.00
CA PRO A 549 6.89 26.64 2.35
C PRO A 549 7.51 26.13 3.65
N PRO A 550 8.81 26.39 3.88
CA PRO A 550 9.48 26.12 5.13
C PRO A 550 8.82 26.83 6.30
N SER A 551 8.95 26.24 7.50
CA SER A 551 8.45 26.88 8.73
C SER A 551 9.20 28.21 8.99
N PRO A 552 8.50 29.25 9.46
CA PRO A 552 9.18 30.50 9.85
C PRO A 552 10.29 30.31 10.90
N GLU A 553 10.17 29.28 11.75
CA GLU A 553 11.16 28.96 12.79
C GLU A 553 12.45 28.40 12.21
N SER A 554 12.40 27.74 11.06
CA SER A 554 13.57 27.14 10.39
C SER A 554 14.51 28.17 9.75
N LEU A 555 14.04 29.39 9.51
CA LEU A 555 14.85 30.49 8.98
C LEU A 555 16.04 30.89 9.87
N TYR A 556 16.00 30.51 11.15
CA TYR A 556 17.05 30.79 12.12
C TYR A 556 18.08 29.67 12.29
N HIS A 557 17.85 28.50 11.64
CA HIS A 557 18.77 27.36 11.66
C HIS A 557 19.58 27.33 10.36
N MET A 558 20.69 28.08 10.33
CA MET A 558 21.78 27.84 9.40
C MET A 558 22.76 26.85 10.05
N THR A 559 23.36 25.98 9.25
CA THR A 559 24.52 25.20 9.72
C THR A 559 25.66 26.13 10.10
N GLU A 560 26.60 25.70 10.93
CA GLU A 560 27.78 26.49 11.31
C GLU A 560 28.56 27.02 10.09
N ASP A 561 28.44 26.35 8.94
CA ASP A 561 29.06 26.72 7.66
C ASP A 561 28.21 27.67 6.81
N GLY A 562 27.06 28.16 7.29
CA GLY A 562 26.18 29.09 6.57
C GLY A 562 25.34 28.46 5.44
N GLU A 563 25.32 27.13 5.33
CA GLU A 563 24.48 26.40 4.38
C GLU A 563 23.03 26.33 4.90
N PRO A 564 22.02 26.45 4.01
CA PRO A 564 20.63 26.32 4.42
C PRO A 564 20.33 24.90 4.92
N CYS A 565 19.81 24.82 6.13
CA CYS A 565 19.41 23.56 6.74
C CYS A 565 18.22 22.94 5.99
N VAL A 566 18.13 21.61 6.01
CA VAL A 566 16.96 20.88 5.51
C VAL A 566 15.76 21.18 6.41
N ASP A 567 14.72 21.83 5.86
CA ASP A 567 13.48 22.08 6.60
C ASP A 567 12.56 20.86 6.54
N SER A 568 12.40 20.21 7.69
CA SER A 568 11.53 19.02 7.81
C SER A 568 10.05 19.28 7.50
N HIS A 569 9.59 20.52 7.50
CA HIS A 569 8.20 20.91 7.22
C HIS A 569 7.99 21.29 5.75
N ALA A 570 9.04 21.70 5.02
CA ALA A 570 8.93 22.05 3.62
C ALA A 570 8.53 20.82 2.78
N GLN A 571 7.52 20.98 1.95
CA GLN A 571 7.04 19.90 1.09
C GLN A 571 6.79 20.39 -0.34
N VAL A 572 7.04 19.51 -1.29
CA VAL A 572 6.57 19.66 -2.67
C VAL A 572 5.85 18.41 -3.10
N LEU A 573 4.69 18.60 -3.71
CA LEU A 573 3.95 17.57 -4.41
C LEU A 573 3.78 17.99 -5.86
N ALA A 574 4.30 17.19 -6.79
CA ALA A 574 4.02 17.40 -8.19
C ALA A 574 3.46 16.12 -8.82
N TYR A 575 2.40 16.28 -9.61
CA TYR A 575 1.66 15.14 -10.16
C TYR A 575 1.04 15.44 -11.51
N TYR A 576 0.95 14.40 -12.32
CA TYR A 576 0.25 14.43 -13.58
C TYR A 576 -1.27 14.39 -13.38
N SER A 577 -2.01 15.29 -14.00
CA SER A 577 -3.45 15.39 -13.91
C SER A 577 -4.09 15.77 -15.24
N LEU A 578 -5.04 14.95 -15.68
CA LEU A 578 -5.97 15.30 -16.77
C LEU A 578 -7.18 16.11 -16.27
N ALA A 579 -7.35 16.22 -14.95
CA ALA A 579 -8.42 17.00 -14.34
C ALA A 579 -8.06 18.49 -14.19
N GLY A 580 -6.79 18.85 -14.38
CA GLY A 580 -6.30 20.17 -14.04
C GLY A 580 -6.01 20.30 -12.53
N ARG A 581 -6.18 21.52 -12.01
CA ARG A 581 -5.91 21.82 -10.60
C ARG A 581 -7.04 21.33 -9.72
N ARG A 582 -6.69 20.90 -8.50
CA ARG A 582 -7.69 20.58 -7.49
C ARG A 582 -8.28 21.87 -6.89
N SER A 583 -9.57 21.83 -6.58
CA SER A 583 -10.29 22.96 -5.97
C SER A 583 -10.26 22.96 -4.43
N ASP A 584 -9.87 21.85 -3.83
CA ASP A 584 -9.84 21.63 -2.38
C ASP A 584 -8.43 21.80 -1.77
N CYS A 585 -7.61 22.62 -2.40
CA CYS A 585 -6.26 22.91 -1.92
C CYS A 585 -6.33 23.76 -0.64
N PRO A 586 -5.71 23.32 0.47
CA PRO A 586 -5.67 24.10 1.70
C PRO A 586 -4.93 25.43 1.52
N GLN A 587 -5.23 26.43 2.37
CA GLN A 587 -4.61 27.76 2.27
C GLN A 587 -3.08 27.77 2.51
N TRP A 588 -2.57 26.79 3.25
CA TRP A 588 -1.14 26.65 3.53
C TRP A 588 -0.35 25.93 2.41
N VAL A 589 -1.02 25.45 1.38
CA VAL A 589 -0.40 24.89 0.17
C VAL A 589 -0.47 25.90 -0.96
N ILE A 590 0.67 26.22 -1.54
CA ILE A 590 0.81 27.20 -2.63
C ILE A 590 0.87 26.45 -3.98
N PRO A 591 -0.16 26.55 -4.82
CA PRO A 591 -0.09 26.03 -6.18
C PRO A 591 0.85 26.90 -7.04
N LEU A 592 1.90 26.29 -7.59
CA LEU A 592 2.86 26.98 -8.46
C LEU A 592 2.45 26.88 -9.92
N HIS A 593 2.64 27.98 -10.67
CA HIS A 593 2.26 28.08 -12.09
C HIS A 593 3.35 28.75 -12.88
N PRO A 594 3.69 28.24 -14.08
CA PRO A 594 4.38 29.06 -15.07
C PRO A 594 3.52 30.29 -15.39
N ALA A 595 4.15 31.46 -15.44
CA ALA A 595 3.51 32.73 -15.80
C ALA A 595 2.95 32.68 -17.24
#